data_7e00d475efad6097986716ed1b524c7b
#
_entry.id   7e00d475efad6097986716ed1b524c7b
#
_cell.length_a   1.000
_cell.length_b   1.000
_cell.length_c   1.000
_cell.angle_alpha   90.00
_cell.angle_beta   90.00
_cell.angle_gamma   90.00
#
_symmetry.space_group_name_H-M   'P 1'
#
loop_
_entity.id
_entity.type
_entity.pdbx_description
1 polymer ?
#
loop_
_entity_poly.entity_id
_entity_poly.type
_entity_poly.pdbx_seq_one_letter_code
_entity_poly.pdbx_strand_id
1 'polypeptide(L)'
;MDKTININLGGTLFQIDENAYGKLKEYLQSISNKFKNVAGGNETIEDIESRIAEIFLSQKGTAGIISSENVDDMIKLIGKPEDFDQSGNESGDHGTSFGNPGPRKKMFRNPENSIIGGVCGGIGAYLNSDPVWIRILFVLFTFFFGIGFFVYLALWIAIPSAITDSQKREMYGGQHNWAMPQEWDQHPGNRLGHAINEIFGALGKVFYIIIRIILITIGTGLVLAGFLAMLSFIMVFVFKYPGSFSANVQGFNIAYLPDFLNYIVSPAAAPWIKALIIAVITLPLLALIYGGIRLIFWFRARDGFVWLAGFILWILFAAALSIVLFNEGVSYGKHESSVSLEYLKLPSDTIYIEAGRRLSDIRTSNEISLPDKGGNGYNIFISEEEKEINIKTHLELLSVKDNSANIEITRFSSGKNSLAAIENSKRLIYNYRLSADTLYLDEFFSIPPAGKWSLDFVSLDVNIPEGTIVYIDEDIAETILRSRYNDELLSESKSNFWIMTEHGLSNQESKSKKGK
;
A
#
# COMPACT_ATOMS: atom_id res chain seq x y z
N MET A 1 66.05 -27.70 -17.66
CA MET A 1 65.44 -26.50 -17.01
C MET A 1 65.63 -25.34 -17.97
N ASP A 2 64.55 -24.95 -18.63
CA ASP A 2 64.59 -23.86 -19.57
C ASP A 2 64.75 -22.57 -18.78
N LYS A 3 65.80 -21.78 -19.10
CA LYS A 3 66.08 -20.50 -18.44
C LYS A 3 65.03 -19.51 -18.92
N THR A 4 64.34 -18.86 -17.99
CA THR A 4 63.40 -17.76 -18.29
C THR A 4 64.06 -16.41 -18.09
N ILE A 5 63.76 -15.47 -18.97
CA ILE A 5 64.25 -14.10 -18.97
C ILE A 5 63.06 -13.16 -18.75
N ASN A 6 63.26 -12.11 -17.94
CA ASN A 6 62.27 -11.05 -17.76
C ASN A 6 62.49 -9.95 -18.79
N ILE A 7 61.48 -9.63 -19.58
CA ILE A 7 61.51 -8.57 -20.58
C ILE A 7 60.43 -7.54 -20.32
N ASN A 8 60.69 -6.30 -20.68
CA ASN A 8 59.69 -5.22 -20.66
C ASN A 8 59.28 -4.90 -22.11
N LEU A 9 57.99 -5.07 -22.41
CA LEU A 9 57.39 -4.73 -23.71
C LEU A 9 56.19 -3.81 -23.48
N GLY A 10 56.21 -2.66 -24.11
CA GLY A 10 55.12 -1.68 -23.97
C GLY A 10 54.78 -1.30 -22.52
N GLY A 11 55.82 -1.28 -21.62
CA GLY A 11 55.62 -0.97 -20.19
C GLY A 11 55.16 -2.14 -19.33
N THR A 12 54.97 -3.35 -19.87
CA THR A 12 54.54 -4.54 -19.15
C THR A 12 55.67 -5.57 -19.05
N LEU A 13 55.88 -6.15 -17.85
CA LEU A 13 56.91 -7.17 -17.60
C LEU A 13 56.35 -8.56 -17.91
N PHE A 14 57.08 -9.31 -18.76
CA PHE A 14 56.78 -10.68 -19.15
C PHE A 14 57.95 -11.61 -18.83
N GLN A 15 57.62 -12.87 -18.48
CA GLN A 15 58.60 -13.95 -18.40
C GLN A 15 58.57 -14.72 -19.72
N ILE A 16 59.73 -14.83 -20.38
CA ILE A 16 59.90 -15.46 -21.68
C ILE A 16 61.01 -16.51 -21.62
N ASP A 17 60.84 -17.61 -22.33
CA ASP A 17 61.85 -18.64 -22.50
C ASP A 17 63.02 -18.13 -23.33
N GLU A 18 64.27 -18.56 -23.06
CA GLU A 18 65.51 -18.10 -23.71
C GLU A 18 65.44 -18.27 -25.23
N ASN A 19 64.90 -19.36 -25.73
CA ASN A 19 64.72 -19.58 -27.15
C ASN A 19 63.66 -18.66 -27.77
N ALA A 20 62.55 -18.42 -27.04
CA ALA A 20 61.52 -17.49 -27.46
C ALA A 20 62.00 -16.04 -27.49
N TYR A 21 62.83 -15.67 -26.52
CA TYR A 21 63.48 -14.34 -26.46
C TYR A 21 64.37 -14.09 -27.69
N GLY A 22 65.16 -15.11 -28.10
CA GLY A 22 65.97 -14.98 -29.30
C GLY A 22 65.15 -14.63 -30.53
N LYS A 23 64.06 -15.35 -30.78
CA LYS A 23 63.14 -15.13 -31.90
C LYS A 23 62.46 -13.75 -31.83
N LEU A 24 61.96 -13.39 -30.66
CA LEU A 24 61.32 -12.08 -30.46
C LEU A 24 62.26 -10.91 -30.70
N LYS A 25 63.49 -11.03 -30.20
CA LYS A 25 64.54 -10.00 -30.38
C LYS A 25 64.89 -9.86 -31.85
N GLU A 26 65.04 -10.96 -32.59
CA GLU A 26 65.32 -10.96 -34.03
C GLU A 26 64.17 -10.29 -34.81
N TYR A 27 62.92 -10.60 -34.46
CA TYR A 27 61.73 -10.00 -35.06
C TYR A 27 61.70 -8.48 -34.82
N LEU A 28 61.83 -8.02 -33.55
CA LEU A 28 61.81 -6.61 -33.19
C LEU A 28 62.97 -5.85 -33.84
N GLN A 29 64.19 -6.46 -33.95
CA GLN A 29 65.34 -5.86 -34.59
C GLN A 29 65.15 -5.71 -36.11
N SER A 30 64.47 -6.66 -36.75
CA SER A 30 64.09 -6.60 -38.14
C SER A 30 63.13 -5.46 -38.45
N ILE A 31 62.09 -5.29 -37.56
CA ILE A 31 61.12 -4.20 -37.63
C ILE A 31 61.82 -2.86 -37.38
N SER A 32 62.70 -2.74 -36.36
CA SER A 32 63.41 -1.54 -36.02
C SER A 32 64.30 -1.10 -37.16
N ASN A 33 65.09 -2.00 -37.80
CA ASN A 33 65.91 -1.69 -38.92
C ASN A 33 65.13 -1.17 -40.13
N LYS A 34 63.92 -1.65 -40.32
CA LYS A 34 63.07 -1.25 -41.45
C LYS A 34 62.47 0.14 -41.26
N PHE A 35 62.04 0.47 -40.05
CA PHE A 35 61.38 1.75 -39.74
C PHE A 35 62.34 2.85 -39.29
N LYS A 36 63.60 2.54 -39.06
CA LYS A 36 64.64 3.50 -38.56
C LYS A 36 64.85 4.74 -39.42
N ASN A 37 64.57 4.64 -40.72
CA ASN A 37 64.77 5.75 -41.69
C ASN A 37 63.43 6.32 -42.20
N VAL A 38 62.25 5.95 -41.58
CA VAL A 38 60.93 6.42 -41.96
C VAL A 38 60.50 7.53 -41.02
N ALA A 39 59.92 8.61 -41.53
CA ALA A 39 59.38 9.67 -40.70
C ALA A 39 58.26 9.11 -39.82
N GLY A 40 58.34 9.21 -38.48
CA GLY A 40 57.41 8.59 -37.53
C GLY A 40 57.73 7.12 -37.16
N GLY A 41 58.88 6.59 -37.64
CA GLY A 41 59.23 5.17 -37.45
C GLY A 41 59.42 4.77 -35.99
N ASN A 42 59.87 5.63 -35.11
CA ASN A 42 59.99 5.35 -33.68
C ASN A 42 58.55 5.13 -33.01
N GLU A 43 57.61 5.96 -33.41
CA GLU A 43 56.23 5.86 -32.91
C GLU A 43 55.56 4.56 -33.39
N THR A 44 55.82 4.17 -34.63
CA THR A 44 55.36 2.89 -35.18
C THR A 44 55.95 1.69 -34.46
N ILE A 45 57.25 1.75 -34.07
CA ILE A 45 57.92 0.69 -33.31
C ILE A 45 57.31 0.55 -31.92
N GLU A 46 57.07 1.66 -31.21
CA GLU A 46 56.40 1.67 -29.91
C GLU A 46 54.96 1.10 -30.00
N ASP A 47 54.20 1.43 -31.04
CA ASP A 47 52.87 0.88 -31.28
C ASP A 47 52.90 -0.64 -31.53
N ILE A 48 53.91 -1.12 -32.28
CA ILE A 48 54.09 -2.56 -32.52
C ILE A 48 54.48 -3.29 -31.21
N GLU A 49 55.38 -2.73 -30.41
CA GLU A 49 55.78 -3.29 -29.12
C GLU A 49 54.56 -3.35 -28.17
N SER A 50 53.74 -2.31 -28.11
CA SER A 50 52.52 -2.28 -27.34
C SER A 50 51.51 -3.35 -27.80
N ARG A 51 51.40 -3.55 -29.11
CA ARG A 51 50.54 -4.57 -29.70
C ARG A 51 51.01 -5.98 -29.39
N ILE A 52 52.31 -6.22 -29.40
CA ILE A 52 52.93 -7.49 -28.99
C ILE A 52 52.60 -7.76 -27.51
N ALA A 53 52.72 -6.76 -26.65
CA ALA A 53 52.37 -6.87 -25.23
C ALA A 53 50.90 -7.24 -25.02
N GLU A 54 49.97 -6.62 -25.77
CA GLU A 54 48.54 -6.96 -25.72
C GLU A 54 48.26 -8.42 -26.13
N ILE A 55 48.91 -8.89 -27.19
CA ILE A 55 48.75 -10.28 -27.66
C ILE A 55 49.23 -11.26 -26.58
N PHE A 56 50.41 -11.01 -25.99
CA PHE A 56 50.94 -11.85 -24.94
C PHE A 56 50.06 -11.82 -23.67
N LEU A 57 49.53 -10.66 -23.29
CA LEU A 57 48.56 -10.53 -22.20
C LEU A 57 47.29 -11.33 -22.46
N SER A 58 46.77 -11.32 -23.69
CA SER A 58 45.57 -12.06 -24.06
C SER A 58 45.76 -13.58 -24.08
N GLN A 59 46.98 -14.04 -24.42
CA GLN A 59 47.30 -15.45 -24.52
C GLN A 59 47.67 -16.10 -23.17
N LYS A 60 48.40 -15.42 -22.33
CA LYS A 60 49.02 -16.00 -21.11
C LYS A 60 48.79 -15.17 -19.82
N GLY A 61 48.25 -13.97 -19.90
CA GLY A 61 48.18 -13.07 -18.76
C GLY A 61 49.56 -12.58 -18.30
N THR A 62 49.60 -11.91 -17.13
CA THR A 62 50.85 -11.33 -16.58
C THR A 62 51.78 -12.36 -15.90
N ALA A 63 51.28 -13.57 -15.59
CA ALA A 63 52.03 -14.60 -14.84
C ALA A 63 52.44 -15.83 -15.68
N GLY A 64 52.11 -15.86 -16.95
CA GLY A 64 52.44 -17.00 -17.82
C GLY A 64 53.79 -16.87 -18.49
N ILE A 65 54.54 -17.98 -18.68
CA ILE A 65 55.81 -18.01 -19.42
C ILE A 65 55.50 -18.05 -20.90
N ILE A 66 56.08 -17.13 -21.67
CA ILE A 66 55.94 -17.02 -23.13
C ILE A 66 56.91 -18.02 -23.76
N SER A 67 56.37 -18.97 -24.52
CA SER A 67 57.11 -19.97 -25.27
C SER A 67 57.40 -19.54 -26.71
N SER A 68 58.31 -20.27 -27.39
CA SER A 68 58.57 -20.05 -28.81
C SER A 68 57.35 -20.16 -29.71
N GLU A 69 56.38 -21.03 -29.37
CA GLU A 69 55.11 -21.16 -30.08
C GLU A 69 54.24 -19.90 -29.96
N ASN A 70 54.21 -19.28 -28.80
CA ASN A 70 53.47 -18.02 -28.62
C ASN A 70 54.07 -16.86 -29.43
N VAL A 71 55.41 -16.83 -29.60
CA VAL A 71 56.08 -15.86 -30.47
C VAL A 71 55.79 -16.16 -31.95
N ASP A 72 55.79 -17.43 -32.37
CA ASP A 72 55.43 -17.78 -33.72
C ASP A 72 53.96 -17.43 -34.06
N ASP A 73 53.05 -17.63 -33.15
CA ASP A 73 51.65 -17.23 -33.31
C ASP A 73 51.45 -15.70 -33.31
N MET A 74 52.24 -14.97 -32.51
CA MET A 74 52.26 -13.53 -32.52
C MET A 74 52.76 -13.00 -33.88
N ILE A 75 53.84 -13.61 -34.45
CA ILE A 75 54.37 -13.21 -35.76
C ILE A 75 53.34 -13.51 -36.88
N LYS A 76 52.56 -14.58 -36.79
CA LYS A 76 51.44 -14.84 -37.73
C LYS A 76 50.34 -13.79 -37.65
N LEU A 77 50.05 -13.29 -36.44
CA LEU A 77 49.01 -12.28 -36.20
C LEU A 77 49.43 -10.86 -36.60
N ILE A 78 50.67 -10.49 -36.38
CA ILE A 78 51.21 -9.14 -36.69
C ILE A 78 51.70 -9.08 -38.16
N GLY A 79 52.17 -10.17 -38.70
CA GLY A 79 52.78 -10.26 -40.03
C GLY A 79 54.30 -10.31 -39.97
N LYS A 80 54.92 -10.77 -41.05
CA LYS A 80 56.40 -10.77 -41.16
C LYS A 80 56.90 -9.38 -41.52
N PRO A 81 58.15 -9.04 -41.15
CA PRO A 81 58.76 -7.74 -41.52
C PRO A 81 58.73 -7.46 -43.03
N GLU A 82 58.68 -8.49 -43.84
CA GLU A 82 58.68 -8.40 -45.33
C GLU A 82 57.30 -7.94 -45.84
N ASP A 83 56.21 -8.23 -45.13
CA ASP A 83 54.86 -7.89 -45.54
C ASP A 83 54.50 -6.41 -45.38
N PHE A 84 55.37 -5.63 -44.74
CA PHE A 84 55.19 -4.17 -44.54
C PHE A 84 55.69 -3.32 -45.74
N ASP A 85 56.14 -3.93 -46.82
CA ASP A 85 56.63 -3.22 -48.01
C ASP A 85 55.57 -2.92 -49.08
N GLN A 86 54.35 -3.40 -48.92
CA GLN A 86 53.31 -3.26 -49.94
C GLN A 86 52.24 -2.19 -49.61
N SER A 87 52.61 -1.07 -49.13
CA SER A 87 51.71 0.09 -49.00
C SER A 87 52.19 1.32 -49.77
N GLY A 88 52.54 1.12 -51.05
CA GLY A 88 52.79 2.21 -51.96
C GLY A 88 52.49 1.80 -53.38
N ASN A 89 51.33 2.24 -53.93
CA ASN A 89 50.90 2.20 -55.33
C ASN A 89 50.60 0.77 -55.89
N GLU A 90 49.33 0.40 -56.11
CA GLU A 90 48.70 0.42 -57.42
C GLU A 90 47.23 -0.08 -57.36
N SER A 91 46.42 0.58 -58.16
CA SER A 91 45.07 0.26 -58.56
C SER A 91 44.97 -1.13 -59.20
N GLY A 92 44.07 -2.04 -58.76
CA GLY A 92 43.79 -3.25 -59.51
C GLY A 92 42.96 -4.24 -58.73
N ASP A 93 41.70 -4.18 -58.95
CA ASP A 93 40.61 -5.17 -58.89
C ASP A 93 41.03 -6.64 -58.67
N HIS A 94 40.62 -7.24 -57.56
CA HIS A 94 39.87 -8.50 -57.41
C HIS A 94 39.80 -8.98 -55.94
N GLY A 95 38.60 -8.95 -55.43
CA GLY A 95 37.89 -9.94 -54.64
C GLY A 95 38.53 -10.56 -53.41
N THR A 96 37.89 -10.24 -52.35
CA THR A 96 37.70 -10.74 -50.97
C THR A 96 38.28 -9.81 -49.93
N SER A 97 37.60 -8.66 -49.80
CA SER A 97 37.77 -7.76 -48.68
C SER A 97 37.22 -8.44 -47.40
N PHE A 98 38.10 -9.02 -46.62
CA PHE A 98 37.84 -9.04 -45.18
C PHE A 98 38.03 -7.61 -44.68
N GLY A 99 36.94 -6.86 -44.74
CA GLY A 99 36.88 -5.51 -44.21
C GLY A 99 37.35 -5.52 -42.77
N ASN A 100 38.49 -4.89 -42.54
CA ASN A 100 38.93 -4.48 -41.21
C ASN A 100 37.86 -3.49 -40.71
N PRO A 101 37.03 -3.83 -39.73
CA PRO A 101 36.09 -2.85 -39.20
C PRO A 101 36.96 -1.81 -38.50
N GLY A 102 37.06 -0.62 -39.08
CA GLY A 102 37.67 0.53 -38.41
C GLY A 102 37.15 0.62 -36.96
N PRO A 103 37.90 1.21 -36.05
CA PRO A 103 37.58 1.20 -34.63
C PRO A 103 36.13 1.61 -34.44
N ARG A 104 35.30 0.64 -33.96
CA ARG A 104 33.88 0.88 -33.74
C ARG A 104 33.73 2.00 -32.73
N LYS A 105 33.06 3.08 -33.12
CA LYS A 105 32.73 4.15 -32.16
C LYS A 105 32.04 3.52 -30.96
N LYS A 106 32.58 3.78 -29.76
CA LYS A 106 31.96 3.39 -28.51
C LYS A 106 31.47 4.63 -27.76
N MET A 107 30.40 4.49 -27.04
CA MET A 107 29.80 5.59 -26.31
C MET A 107 30.50 5.74 -24.96
N PHE A 108 31.17 6.88 -24.76
CA PHE A 108 31.77 7.27 -23.49
C PHE A 108 31.29 8.67 -23.09
N ARG A 109 31.32 8.98 -21.79
CA ARG A 109 31.11 10.36 -21.31
C ARG A 109 32.37 11.17 -21.62
N ASN A 110 32.18 12.38 -22.11
CA ASN A 110 33.31 13.28 -22.39
C ASN A 110 33.60 14.18 -21.17
N PRO A 111 34.68 13.94 -20.40
CA PRO A 111 35.03 14.75 -19.25
C PRO A 111 35.50 16.16 -19.64
N GLU A 112 36.08 16.35 -20.82
CA GLU A 112 36.64 17.65 -21.28
C GLU A 112 35.53 18.64 -21.65
N ASN A 113 34.38 18.16 -22.14
CA ASN A 113 33.23 19.00 -22.49
C ASN A 113 32.03 18.72 -21.55
N SER A 114 32.30 18.65 -20.25
CA SER A 114 31.29 18.34 -19.23
C SER A 114 30.85 19.61 -18.49
N ILE A 115 29.52 19.85 -18.41
CA ILE A 115 28.91 20.78 -17.43
C ILE A 115 28.44 19.99 -16.21
N ILE A 116 27.70 18.91 -16.43
CA ILE A 116 27.23 17.96 -15.40
C ILE A 116 27.53 16.55 -15.94
N GLY A 117 28.60 15.90 -15.45
CA GLY A 117 28.88 14.48 -15.72
C GLY A 117 29.27 14.08 -17.17
N GLY A 118 29.29 15.00 -18.16
CA GLY A 118 29.81 14.76 -19.50
C GLY A 118 28.96 13.92 -20.45
N VAL A 119 27.70 13.56 -20.07
CA VAL A 119 26.80 12.73 -20.88
C VAL A 119 26.49 13.38 -22.23
N CYS A 120 26.04 14.64 -22.21
CA CYS A 120 25.72 15.37 -23.45
C CYS A 120 26.95 15.56 -24.35
N GLY A 121 28.14 15.77 -23.75
CA GLY A 121 29.41 15.84 -24.49
C GLY A 121 29.76 14.51 -25.16
N GLY A 122 29.53 13.39 -24.47
CA GLY A 122 29.76 12.06 -25.02
C GLY A 122 28.78 11.69 -26.14
N ILE A 123 27.50 11.98 -25.97
CA ILE A 123 26.46 11.79 -27.01
C ILE A 123 26.78 12.67 -28.23
N GLY A 124 27.20 13.94 -28.01
CA GLY A 124 27.59 14.84 -29.08
C GLY A 124 28.77 14.32 -29.88
N ALA A 125 29.83 13.84 -29.21
CA ALA A 125 30.97 13.22 -29.85
C ALA A 125 30.61 11.96 -30.64
N TYR A 126 29.74 11.13 -30.09
CA TYR A 126 29.27 9.92 -30.74
C TYR A 126 28.43 10.21 -31.99
N LEU A 127 27.50 11.18 -31.91
CA LEU A 127 26.63 11.59 -33.01
C LEU A 127 27.25 12.57 -33.98
N ASN A 128 28.49 13.04 -33.71
CA ASN A 128 29.14 14.11 -34.46
C ASN A 128 28.32 15.40 -34.52
N SER A 129 27.62 15.71 -33.41
CA SER A 129 26.73 16.86 -33.25
C SER A 129 27.25 17.75 -32.12
N ASP A 130 26.90 19.05 -32.18
CA ASP A 130 27.25 19.98 -31.12
C ASP A 130 26.53 19.56 -29.80
N PRO A 131 27.28 19.37 -28.71
CA PRO A 131 26.71 19.04 -27.40
C PRO A 131 25.65 20.02 -26.89
N VAL A 132 25.64 21.25 -27.38
CA VAL A 132 24.67 22.30 -27.00
C VAL A 132 23.23 21.88 -27.37
N TRP A 133 23.03 21.33 -28.57
CA TRP A 133 21.72 20.86 -29.00
C TRP A 133 21.18 19.74 -28.14
N ILE A 134 22.06 18.85 -27.70
CA ILE A 134 21.70 17.73 -26.82
C ILE A 134 21.36 18.24 -25.43
N ARG A 135 22.07 19.26 -24.93
CA ARG A 135 21.73 19.91 -23.64
C ARG A 135 20.36 20.56 -23.69
N ILE A 136 20.03 21.30 -24.76
CA ILE A 136 18.74 21.93 -24.96
C ILE A 136 17.64 20.86 -24.99
N LEU A 137 17.86 19.75 -25.67
CA LEU A 137 16.92 18.63 -25.73
C LEU A 137 16.65 18.05 -24.33
N PHE A 138 17.68 17.80 -23.52
CA PHE A 138 17.51 17.29 -22.15
C PHE A 138 16.80 18.30 -21.23
N VAL A 139 17.07 19.60 -21.37
CA VAL A 139 16.36 20.65 -20.63
C VAL A 139 14.88 20.70 -21.00
N LEU A 140 14.56 20.66 -22.30
CA LEU A 140 13.18 20.60 -22.78
C LEU A 140 12.45 19.34 -22.27
N PHE A 141 13.08 18.18 -22.35
CA PHE A 141 12.49 16.93 -21.84
C PHE A 141 12.27 16.97 -20.32
N THR A 142 13.18 17.63 -19.59
CA THR A 142 13.01 17.82 -18.15
C THR A 142 11.85 18.76 -17.84
N PHE A 143 11.76 19.87 -18.59
CA PHE A 143 10.73 20.89 -18.37
C PHE A 143 9.31 20.42 -18.73
N PHE A 144 9.14 19.75 -19.89
CA PHE A 144 7.82 19.32 -20.35
C PHE A 144 7.34 18.02 -19.75
N PHE A 145 8.23 17.08 -19.43
CA PHE A 145 7.86 15.73 -19.04
C PHE A 145 8.37 15.33 -17.65
N GLY A 146 9.22 16.12 -17.02
CA GLY A 146 9.86 15.77 -15.73
C GLY A 146 10.82 14.56 -15.78
N ILE A 147 10.81 13.80 -16.88
CA ILE A 147 11.53 12.53 -17.04
C ILE A 147 13.00 12.78 -17.42
N GLY A 148 13.31 13.90 -18.07
CA GLY A 148 14.65 14.22 -18.59
C GLY A 148 15.75 14.14 -17.53
N PHE A 149 15.45 14.56 -16.30
CA PHE A 149 16.38 14.45 -15.17
C PHE A 149 16.73 12.99 -14.83
N PHE A 150 15.74 12.13 -14.75
CA PHE A 150 15.94 10.71 -14.45
C PHE A 150 16.67 9.98 -15.57
N VAL A 151 16.34 10.29 -16.83
CA VAL A 151 17.04 9.75 -18.00
C VAL A 151 18.50 10.19 -18.01
N TYR A 152 18.77 11.46 -17.70
CA TYR A 152 20.12 11.98 -17.59
C TYR A 152 20.93 11.28 -16.51
N LEU A 153 20.34 11.09 -15.31
CA LEU A 153 20.96 10.39 -14.19
C LEU A 153 21.28 8.93 -14.53
N ALA A 154 20.34 8.24 -15.18
CA ALA A 154 20.53 6.87 -15.62
C ALA A 154 21.66 6.73 -16.66
N LEU A 155 21.72 7.64 -17.65
CA LEU A 155 22.81 7.69 -18.62
C LEU A 155 24.15 8.04 -17.97
N TRP A 156 24.14 8.89 -16.95
CA TRP A 156 25.35 9.25 -16.21
C TRP A 156 25.95 8.05 -15.46
N ILE A 157 25.09 7.17 -14.93
CA ILE A 157 25.53 5.93 -14.26
C ILE A 157 25.91 4.85 -15.28
N ALA A 158 25.17 4.73 -16.39
CA ALA A 158 25.33 3.65 -17.37
C ALA A 158 26.52 3.83 -18.31
N ILE A 159 26.91 5.09 -18.64
CA ILE A 159 27.95 5.39 -19.61
C ILE A 159 29.27 5.63 -18.88
N PRO A 160 30.34 4.84 -19.13
CA PRO A 160 31.64 5.05 -18.53
C PRO A 160 32.32 6.34 -19.06
N SER A 161 33.15 6.96 -18.25
CA SER A 161 33.92 8.15 -18.67
C SER A 161 35.12 7.78 -19.53
N ALA A 162 35.39 8.54 -20.59
CA ALA A 162 36.59 8.42 -21.40
C ALA A 162 37.78 9.03 -20.64
N ILE A 163 38.52 8.21 -19.89
CA ILE A 163 39.68 8.66 -19.09
C ILE A 163 40.98 8.50 -19.89
N THR A 164 41.08 7.44 -20.70
CA THR A 164 42.30 7.14 -21.48
C THR A 164 42.22 7.70 -22.90
N ASP A 165 43.35 8.00 -23.50
CA ASP A 165 43.41 8.54 -24.87
C ASP A 165 42.90 7.54 -25.92
N SER A 166 43.03 6.22 -25.66
CA SER A 166 42.42 5.18 -26.48
C SER A 166 40.90 5.24 -26.46
N GLN A 167 40.28 5.46 -25.28
CA GLN A 167 38.82 5.61 -25.13
C GLN A 167 38.30 6.89 -25.79
N LYS A 168 39.11 7.98 -25.75
CA LYS A 168 38.80 9.22 -26.46
C LYS A 168 38.83 8.99 -27.97
N ARG A 169 39.86 8.27 -28.50
CA ARG A 169 39.92 7.89 -29.92
C ARG A 169 38.74 7.00 -30.35
N GLU A 170 38.36 6.03 -29.55
CA GLU A 170 37.16 5.20 -29.81
C GLU A 170 35.87 6.03 -29.77
N MET A 171 35.77 7.05 -28.92
CA MET A 171 34.59 7.93 -28.82
C MET A 171 34.42 8.77 -30.09
N TYR A 172 35.53 9.29 -30.67
CA TYR A 172 35.54 10.12 -31.90
C TYR A 172 35.69 9.30 -33.20
N GLY A 173 35.94 7.99 -33.11
CA GLY A 173 36.03 7.09 -34.28
C GLY A 173 37.39 7.10 -34.98
N GLY A 174 38.47 7.27 -34.26
CA GLY A 174 39.83 6.97 -34.73
C GLY A 174 40.48 7.93 -35.75
N GLN A 175 39.76 8.97 -36.18
CA GLN A 175 40.32 9.99 -37.09
C GLN A 175 40.03 11.39 -36.54
N HIS A 176 40.90 11.90 -35.70
CA HIS A 176 41.05 13.34 -35.50
C HIS A 176 42.52 13.68 -35.58
N ASN A 177 42.98 13.91 -36.82
CA ASN A 177 44.08 14.84 -37.08
C ASN A 177 43.52 16.24 -36.78
N TRP A 178 44.19 16.97 -35.93
CA TRP A 178 43.92 18.37 -35.58
C TRP A 178 44.29 19.33 -36.74
N ALA A 179 43.86 19.04 -37.95
CA ALA A 179 44.07 19.92 -39.12
C ALA A 179 42.86 19.85 -40.03
N MET A 180 42.04 20.89 -39.95
CA MET A 180 41.03 21.38 -40.91
C MET A 180 39.93 20.45 -41.44
N PRO A 181 38.72 20.97 -41.64
CA PRO A 181 37.62 20.21 -42.19
C PRO A 181 37.77 20.05 -43.70
N GLN A 182 38.03 18.85 -44.16
CA GLN A 182 37.87 18.49 -45.55
C GLN A 182 36.91 17.33 -45.76
N GLU A 183 35.92 17.68 -46.55
CA GLU A 183 35.04 16.85 -47.38
C GLU A 183 34.16 15.79 -46.73
N TRP A 184 32.89 16.08 -46.83
CA TRP A 184 31.75 15.21 -46.61
C TRP A 184 31.83 14.00 -47.55
N ASP A 185 32.28 12.88 -47.06
CA ASP A 185 32.26 11.63 -47.81
C ASP A 185 30.80 11.09 -47.85
N GLN A 186 30.32 10.95 -49.06
CA GLN A 186 28.93 10.68 -49.43
C GLN A 186 28.54 9.23 -49.22
N HIS A 187 28.27 8.79 -47.96
CA HIS A 187 27.33 7.71 -47.68
C HIS A 187 26.74 7.81 -46.29
N PRO A 188 25.72 8.69 -46.06
CA PRO A 188 25.14 8.90 -44.73
C PRO A 188 24.18 7.79 -44.27
N GLY A 189 23.70 6.91 -45.16
CA GLY A 189 22.61 6.02 -44.86
C GLY A 189 22.90 4.87 -43.88
N ASN A 190 24.06 4.25 -43.94
CA ASN A 190 24.37 3.07 -43.13
C ASN A 190 24.93 3.40 -41.74
N ARG A 191 25.59 4.53 -41.57
CA ARG A 191 26.15 4.98 -40.28
C ARG A 191 25.06 5.49 -39.35
N LEU A 192 24.05 6.18 -39.91
CA LEU A 192 22.87 6.65 -39.14
C LEU A 192 22.06 5.49 -38.58
N GLY A 193 21.88 4.44 -39.36
CA GLY A 193 21.12 3.23 -38.93
C GLY A 193 21.77 2.47 -37.79
N HIS A 194 23.13 2.34 -37.82
CA HIS A 194 23.87 1.70 -36.71
C HIS A 194 23.87 2.58 -35.44
N ALA A 195 24.10 3.89 -35.59
CA ALA A 195 24.04 4.83 -34.47
C ALA A 195 22.63 4.88 -33.83
N ILE A 196 21.61 4.92 -34.65
CA ILE A 196 20.20 4.87 -34.17
C ILE A 196 19.91 3.57 -33.43
N ASN A 197 20.33 2.41 -33.93
CA ASN A 197 20.14 1.12 -33.25
C ASN A 197 20.90 1.02 -31.92
N GLU A 198 22.13 1.55 -31.83
CA GLU A 198 22.87 1.58 -30.56
C GLU A 198 22.25 2.55 -29.53
N ILE A 199 21.75 3.71 -29.99
CA ILE A 199 21.03 4.67 -29.14
C ILE A 199 19.72 4.07 -28.67
N PHE A 200 18.93 3.43 -29.55
CA PHE A 200 17.70 2.74 -29.16
C PHE A 200 17.98 1.56 -28.22
N GLY A 201 19.09 0.84 -28.42
CA GLY A 201 19.54 -0.21 -27.53
C GLY A 201 19.94 0.33 -26.13
N ALA A 202 20.64 1.45 -26.08
CA ALA A 202 21.02 2.12 -24.83
C ALA A 202 19.79 2.73 -24.13
N LEU A 203 18.94 3.44 -24.89
CA LEU A 203 17.66 3.97 -24.37
C LEU A 203 16.74 2.84 -23.87
N GLY A 204 16.68 1.72 -24.56
CA GLY A 204 15.92 0.55 -24.13
C GLY A 204 16.41 0.00 -22.78
N LYS A 205 17.74 -0.08 -22.57
CA LYS A 205 18.32 -0.50 -21.28
C LYS A 205 18.01 0.49 -20.17
N VAL A 206 18.13 1.79 -20.43
CA VAL A 206 17.81 2.85 -19.46
C VAL A 206 16.34 2.83 -19.12
N PHE A 207 15.47 2.73 -20.10
CA PHE A 207 14.01 2.62 -19.90
C PHE A 207 13.64 1.38 -19.10
N TYR A 208 14.29 0.25 -19.38
CA TYR A 208 14.13 -0.97 -18.59
C TYR A 208 14.53 -0.78 -17.11
N ILE A 209 15.67 -0.11 -16.86
CA ILE A 209 16.13 0.19 -15.49
C ILE A 209 15.14 1.10 -14.76
N ILE A 210 14.65 2.16 -15.43
CA ILE A 210 13.67 3.08 -14.86
C ILE A 210 12.38 2.34 -14.53
N ILE A 211 11.83 1.55 -15.47
CA ILE A 211 10.62 0.73 -15.20
C ILE A 211 10.88 -0.21 -14.03
N ARG A 212 12.03 -0.85 -13.98
CA ARG A 212 12.39 -1.78 -12.90
C ARG A 212 12.42 -1.07 -11.54
N ILE A 213 13.01 0.13 -11.46
CA ILE A 213 13.02 0.93 -10.23
C ILE A 213 11.58 1.30 -9.81
N ILE A 214 10.76 1.76 -10.75
CA ILE A 214 9.35 2.10 -10.49
C ILE A 214 8.60 0.87 -9.98
N LEU A 215 8.76 -0.28 -10.61
CA LEU A 215 8.08 -1.52 -10.21
C LEU A 215 8.54 -2.01 -8.83
N ILE A 216 9.84 -1.90 -8.52
CA ILE A 216 10.37 -2.22 -7.18
C ILE A 216 9.77 -1.26 -6.13
N THR A 217 9.71 0.04 -6.42
CA THR A 217 9.15 1.03 -5.50
C THR A 217 7.66 0.77 -5.25
N ILE A 218 6.88 0.53 -6.31
CA ILE A 218 5.47 0.16 -6.21
C ILE A 218 5.33 -1.17 -5.45
N GLY A 219 6.12 -2.18 -5.78
CA GLY A 219 6.10 -3.49 -5.13
C GLY A 219 6.38 -3.39 -3.62
N THR A 220 7.39 -2.60 -3.25
CA THR A 220 7.72 -2.35 -1.84
C THR A 220 6.59 -1.62 -1.11
N GLY A 221 5.98 -0.62 -1.75
CA GLY A 221 4.80 0.08 -1.23
C GLY A 221 3.61 -0.86 -0.99
N LEU A 222 3.33 -1.76 -1.94
CA LEU A 222 2.26 -2.75 -1.83
C LEU A 222 2.51 -3.76 -0.68
N VAL A 223 3.74 -4.27 -0.56
CA VAL A 223 4.10 -5.20 0.53
C VAL A 223 3.95 -4.50 1.89
N LEU A 224 4.47 -3.27 2.02
CA LEU A 224 4.38 -2.51 3.26
C LEU A 224 2.93 -2.19 3.63
N ALA A 225 2.14 -1.71 2.69
CA ALA A 225 0.73 -1.42 2.88
C ALA A 225 -0.07 -2.67 3.26
N GLY A 226 0.14 -3.78 2.54
CA GLY A 226 -0.51 -5.06 2.83
C GLY A 226 -0.13 -5.62 4.20
N PHE A 227 1.14 -5.53 4.57
CA PHE A 227 1.62 -5.97 5.89
C PHE A 227 1.05 -5.12 7.03
N LEU A 228 1.07 -3.78 6.89
CA LEU A 228 0.51 -2.88 7.89
C LEU A 228 -1.01 -3.06 8.03
N ALA A 229 -1.73 -3.22 6.92
CA ALA A 229 -3.15 -3.50 6.93
C ALA A 229 -3.47 -4.84 7.61
N MET A 230 -2.69 -5.89 7.33
CA MET A 230 -2.84 -7.20 7.95
C MET A 230 -2.53 -7.14 9.46
N LEU A 231 -1.46 -6.43 9.87
CA LEU A 231 -1.12 -6.23 11.27
C LEU A 231 -2.24 -5.48 12.00
N SER A 232 -2.77 -4.40 11.41
CA SER A 232 -3.89 -3.65 11.97
C SER A 232 -5.14 -4.52 12.12
N PHE A 233 -5.45 -5.32 11.09
CA PHE A 233 -6.58 -6.25 11.13
C PHE A 233 -6.43 -7.28 12.25
N ILE A 234 -5.24 -7.87 12.43
CA ILE A 234 -4.95 -8.81 13.52
C ILE A 234 -5.09 -8.11 14.88
N MET A 235 -4.57 -6.89 15.04
CA MET A 235 -4.69 -6.13 16.29
C MET A 235 -6.15 -5.90 16.69
N VAL A 236 -7.02 -5.56 15.74
CA VAL A 236 -8.45 -5.32 15.99
C VAL A 236 -9.21 -6.63 16.24
N PHE A 237 -9.07 -7.62 15.34
CA PHE A 237 -9.90 -8.82 15.37
C PHE A 237 -9.44 -9.90 16.36
N VAL A 238 -8.11 -10.02 16.58
CA VAL A 238 -7.54 -11.06 17.47
C VAL A 238 -7.26 -10.48 18.84
N PHE A 239 -6.54 -9.36 18.91
CA PHE A 239 -6.14 -8.75 20.17
C PHE A 239 -7.17 -7.77 20.74
N LYS A 240 -8.23 -7.45 20.00
CA LYS A 240 -9.29 -6.53 20.41
C LYS A 240 -8.77 -5.16 20.86
N TYR A 241 -7.68 -4.69 20.25
CA TYR A 241 -7.04 -3.44 20.60
C TYR A 241 -7.69 -2.27 19.84
N PRO A 242 -8.50 -1.43 20.50
CA PRO A 242 -9.27 -0.37 19.84
C PRO A 242 -8.42 0.79 19.31
N GLY A 243 -7.19 0.93 19.78
CA GLY A 243 -6.33 2.08 19.48
C GLY A 243 -5.67 2.07 18.10
N SER A 244 -5.67 0.95 17.37
CA SER A 244 -4.95 0.81 16.11
C SER A 244 -5.70 1.34 14.88
N PHE A 245 -7.04 1.39 14.92
CA PHE A 245 -7.87 1.94 13.84
C PHE A 245 -9.24 2.37 14.37
N SER A 246 -9.42 3.63 14.67
CA SER A 246 -10.72 4.20 15.01
C SER A 246 -11.33 4.86 13.76
N ALA A 247 -12.04 4.12 12.95
CA ALA A 247 -12.92 4.69 11.94
C ALA A 247 -14.31 4.79 12.55
N ASN A 248 -14.76 5.99 12.87
CA ASN A 248 -16.12 6.27 13.29
C ASN A 248 -17.01 6.37 12.05
N VAL A 249 -17.90 5.41 11.88
CA VAL A 249 -18.95 5.45 10.87
C VAL A 249 -20.26 5.73 11.57
N GLN A 250 -20.81 6.92 11.39
CA GLN A 250 -22.09 7.35 12.00
C GLN A 250 -22.16 7.14 13.53
N GLY A 251 -21.05 7.43 14.24
CA GLY A 251 -20.99 7.28 15.69
C GLY A 251 -20.58 5.88 16.18
N PHE A 252 -20.51 4.89 15.30
CA PHE A 252 -20.05 3.54 15.64
C PHE A 252 -18.55 3.38 15.37
N ASN A 253 -17.79 2.94 16.39
CA ASN A 253 -16.37 2.62 16.23
C ASN A 253 -16.21 1.18 15.72
N ILE A 254 -15.66 1.04 14.50
CA ILE A 254 -15.45 -0.27 13.85
C ILE A 254 -14.56 -1.21 14.68
N ALA A 255 -13.71 -0.68 15.56
CA ALA A 255 -12.88 -1.50 16.44
C ALA A 255 -13.69 -2.45 17.35
N TYR A 256 -14.93 -2.09 17.67
CA TYR A 256 -15.83 -2.92 18.48
C TYR A 256 -16.64 -3.92 17.65
N LEU A 257 -16.52 -3.90 16.32
CA LEU A 257 -17.30 -4.79 15.43
C LEU A 257 -17.20 -6.28 15.80
N PRO A 258 -16.01 -6.86 16.13
CA PRO A 258 -15.91 -8.27 16.48
C PRO A 258 -16.72 -8.66 17.72
N ASP A 259 -16.82 -7.76 18.70
CA ASP A 259 -17.59 -7.98 19.92
C ASP A 259 -19.06 -7.70 19.67
N PHE A 260 -19.38 -6.62 18.97
CA PHE A 260 -20.74 -6.25 18.61
C PHE A 260 -21.47 -7.33 17.77
N LEU A 261 -20.75 -8.01 16.87
CA LEU A 261 -21.29 -9.14 16.12
C LEU A 261 -21.86 -10.25 17.02
N ASN A 262 -21.32 -10.44 18.22
CA ASN A 262 -21.86 -11.45 19.14
C ASN A 262 -23.28 -11.12 19.65
N TYR A 263 -23.66 -9.85 19.60
CA TYR A 263 -24.91 -9.34 20.15
C TYR A 263 -25.98 -9.11 19.09
N ILE A 264 -25.57 -8.87 17.82
CA ILE A 264 -26.52 -8.60 16.71
C ILE A 264 -26.80 -9.80 15.82
N VAL A 265 -25.99 -10.85 15.88
CA VAL A 265 -26.22 -12.07 15.09
C VAL A 265 -26.52 -13.25 15.99
N SER A 266 -27.20 -14.26 15.44
CA SER A 266 -27.50 -15.47 16.20
C SER A 266 -26.20 -16.14 16.68
N PRO A 267 -26.18 -16.71 17.91
CA PRO A 267 -24.99 -17.37 18.45
C PRO A 267 -24.44 -18.49 17.56
N ALA A 268 -25.31 -19.14 16.79
CA ALA A 268 -24.95 -20.19 15.84
C ALA A 268 -24.23 -19.61 14.59
N ALA A 269 -24.58 -18.41 14.13
CA ALA A 269 -24.01 -17.78 12.95
C ALA A 269 -22.75 -16.95 13.26
N ALA A 270 -22.64 -16.41 14.48
CA ALA A 270 -21.54 -15.52 14.87
C ALA A 270 -20.14 -16.07 14.56
N PRO A 271 -19.77 -17.34 14.89
CA PRO A 271 -18.46 -17.87 14.59
C PRO A 271 -18.19 -17.98 13.09
N TRP A 272 -19.22 -18.36 12.31
CA TRP A 272 -19.11 -18.46 10.85
C TRP A 272 -18.94 -17.10 10.18
N ILE A 273 -19.71 -16.10 10.61
CA ILE A 273 -19.58 -14.73 10.10
C ILE A 273 -18.18 -14.19 10.37
N LYS A 274 -17.66 -14.38 11.59
CA LYS A 274 -16.29 -13.96 11.94
C LYS A 274 -15.23 -14.65 11.07
N ALA A 275 -15.32 -15.97 10.92
CA ALA A 275 -14.41 -16.73 10.09
C ALA A 275 -14.45 -16.29 8.62
N LEU A 276 -15.65 -16.06 8.07
CA LEU A 276 -15.83 -15.60 6.70
C LEU A 276 -15.33 -14.16 6.51
N ILE A 277 -15.55 -13.25 7.45
CA ILE A 277 -15.00 -11.88 7.42
C ILE A 277 -13.49 -11.94 7.40
N ILE A 278 -12.88 -12.76 8.28
CA ILE A 278 -11.43 -12.95 8.31
C ILE A 278 -10.93 -13.46 6.95
N ALA A 279 -11.57 -14.47 6.37
CA ALA A 279 -11.17 -15.02 5.08
C ALA A 279 -11.29 -14.01 3.94
N VAL A 280 -12.42 -13.29 3.86
CA VAL A 280 -12.69 -12.29 2.81
C VAL A 280 -11.71 -11.11 2.86
N ILE A 281 -11.28 -10.69 4.06
CA ILE A 281 -10.31 -9.59 4.22
C ILE A 281 -8.87 -10.08 4.04
N THR A 282 -8.52 -11.24 4.60
CA THR A 282 -7.14 -11.73 4.59
C THR A 282 -6.68 -12.15 3.18
N LEU A 283 -7.55 -12.78 2.38
CA LEU A 283 -7.20 -13.24 1.04
C LEU A 283 -6.71 -12.10 0.09
N PRO A 284 -7.42 -10.96 -0.04
CA PRO A 284 -6.94 -9.83 -0.83
C PRO A 284 -5.64 -9.22 -0.29
N LEU A 285 -5.48 -9.15 1.05
CA LEU A 285 -4.26 -8.63 1.66
C LEU A 285 -3.06 -9.53 1.35
N LEU A 286 -3.22 -10.86 1.42
CA LEU A 286 -2.21 -11.82 1.02
C LEU A 286 -1.88 -11.72 -0.47
N ALA A 287 -2.91 -11.55 -1.33
CA ALA A 287 -2.73 -11.36 -2.76
C ALA A 287 -1.96 -10.06 -3.05
N LEU A 288 -2.22 -8.98 -2.31
CA LEU A 288 -1.51 -7.71 -2.42
C LEU A 288 -0.04 -7.84 -2.01
N ILE A 289 0.25 -8.52 -0.90
CA ILE A 289 1.63 -8.81 -0.46
C ILE A 289 2.35 -9.68 -1.50
N TYR A 290 1.71 -10.76 -1.96
CA TYR A 290 2.27 -11.65 -2.98
C TYR A 290 2.55 -10.91 -4.29
N GLY A 291 1.61 -10.07 -4.75
CA GLY A 291 1.77 -9.24 -5.94
C GLY A 291 2.94 -8.25 -5.81
N GLY A 292 3.07 -7.63 -4.64
CA GLY A 292 4.20 -6.75 -4.33
C GLY A 292 5.55 -7.48 -4.34
N ILE A 293 5.64 -8.65 -3.70
CA ILE A 293 6.84 -9.51 -3.74
C ILE A 293 7.20 -9.89 -5.17
N ARG A 294 6.20 -10.24 -5.98
CA ARG A 294 6.40 -10.58 -7.40
C ARG A 294 6.96 -9.42 -8.21
N LEU A 295 6.50 -8.20 -7.97
CA LEU A 295 7.02 -7.00 -8.63
C LEU A 295 8.48 -6.72 -8.26
N ILE A 296 8.87 -6.96 -7.00
CA ILE A 296 10.24 -6.74 -6.51
C ILE A 296 11.20 -7.75 -7.12
N PHE A 297 10.90 -9.05 -7.03
CA PHE A 297 11.82 -10.12 -7.39
C PHE A 297 11.73 -10.55 -8.85
N TRP A 298 10.72 -10.08 -9.60
CA TRP A 298 10.52 -10.35 -11.03
C TRP A 298 10.62 -11.84 -11.39
N PHE A 299 10.20 -12.75 -10.51
CA PHE A 299 10.24 -14.15 -10.86
C PHE A 299 9.12 -14.53 -11.84
N ARG A 300 9.49 -15.33 -12.84
CA ARG A 300 8.56 -15.86 -13.85
C ARG A 300 7.91 -17.14 -13.30
N ALA A 301 6.80 -16.97 -12.60
CA ALA A 301 5.98 -18.11 -12.21
C ALA A 301 4.74 -18.17 -13.12
N ARG A 302 4.27 -19.38 -13.40
CA ARG A 302 3.00 -19.60 -14.12
C ARG A 302 1.82 -19.45 -13.16
N ASP A 303 1.70 -18.27 -12.55
CA ASP A 303 0.80 -18.02 -11.42
C ASP A 303 -0.64 -17.73 -11.84
N GLY A 304 -0.97 -17.74 -13.12
CA GLY A 304 -2.33 -17.49 -13.60
C GLY A 304 -3.36 -18.40 -12.94
N PHE A 305 -2.99 -19.66 -12.72
CA PHE A 305 -3.87 -20.62 -12.03
C PHE A 305 -4.02 -20.28 -10.53
N VAL A 306 -2.94 -19.88 -9.86
CA VAL A 306 -2.97 -19.51 -8.43
C VAL A 306 -3.83 -18.26 -8.22
N TRP A 307 -3.66 -17.25 -9.08
CA TRP A 307 -4.48 -16.03 -9.07
C TRP A 307 -5.96 -16.33 -9.33
N LEU A 308 -6.25 -17.16 -10.34
CA LEU A 308 -7.61 -17.55 -10.66
C LEU A 308 -8.24 -18.36 -9.52
N ALA A 309 -7.52 -19.33 -8.97
CA ALA A 309 -7.99 -20.14 -7.84
C ALA A 309 -8.24 -19.28 -6.59
N GLY A 310 -7.31 -18.37 -6.26
CA GLY A 310 -7.46 -17.43 -5.15
C GLY A 310 -8.65 -16.49 -5.33
N PHE A 311 -8.87 -15.99 -6.55
CA PHE A 311 -10.00 -15.13 -6.86
C PHE A 311 -11.33 -15.89 -6.79
N ILE A 312 -11.41 -17.11 -7.31
CA ILE A 312 -12.60 -17.96 -7.20
C ILE A 312 -12.89 -18.25 -5.72
N LEU A 313 -11.87 -18.61 -4.95
CA LEU A 313 -12.02 -18.87 -3.51
C LEU A 313 -12.52 -17.65 -2.76
N TRP A 314 -12.00 -16.47 -3.09
CA TRP A 314 -12.47 -15.20 -2.51
C TRP A 314 -13.94 -14.92 -2.83
N ILE A 315 -14.36 -15.14 -4.09
CA ILE A 315 -15.77 -15.01 -4.48
C ILE A 315 -16.65 -15.99 -3.71
N LEU A 316 -16.21 -17.24 -3.53
CA LEU A 316 -16.96 -18.24 -2.78
C LEU A 316 -17.14 -17.83 -1.31
N PHE A 317 -16.08 -17.33 -0.64
CA PHE A 317 -16.21 -16.83 0.73
C PHE A 317 -17.06 -15.56 0.81
N ALA A 318 -16.94 -14.64 -0.15
CA ALA A 318 -17.78 -13.45 -0.21
C ALA A 318 -19.26 -13.80 -0.44
N ALA A 319 -19.55 -14.76 -1.32
CA ALA A 319 -20.90 -15.25 -1.55
C ALA A 319 -21.46 -15.96 -0.30
N ALA A 320 -20.66 -16.82 0.34
CA ALA A 320 -21.06 -17.47 1.58
C ALA A 320 -21.37 -16.46 2.70
N LEU A 321 -20.49 -15.46 2.87
CA LEU A 321 -20.73 -14.36 3.82
C LEU A 321 -22.02 -13.62 3.50
N SER A 322 -22.23 -13.28 2.23
CA SER A 322 -23.43 -12.58 1.78
C SER A 322 -24.71 -13.37 2.07
N ILE A 323 -24.70 -14.69 1.86
CA ILE A 323 -25.85 -15.56 2.15
C ILE A 323 -26.13 -15.60 3.66
N VAL A 324 -25.07 -15.74 4.48
CA VAL A 324 -25.24 -15.80 5.94
C VAL A 324 -25.73 -14.46 6.47
N LEU A 325 -25.17 -13.34 5.99
CA LEU A 325 -25.62 -12.00 6.38
C LEU A 325 -27.04 -11.71 5.91
N PHE A 326 -27.43 -12.16 4.72
CA PHE A 326 -28.79 -12.04 4.23
C PHE A 326 -29.78 -12.80 5.12
N ASN A 327 -29.46 -14.04 5.49
CA ASN A 327 -30.30 -14.84 6.41
C ASN A 327 -30.42 -14.16 7.77
N GLU A 328 -29.35 -13.61 8.32
CA GLU A 328 -29.41 -12.81 9.55
C GLU A 328 -30.24 -11.53 9.35
N GLY A 329 -30.07 -10.84 8.21
CA GLY A 329 -30.81 -9.63 7.86
C GLY A 329 -32.32 -9.87 7.78
N VAL A 330 -32.76 -11.00 7.23
CA VAL A 330 -34.17 -11.39 7.17
C VAL A 330 -34.76 -11.48 8.57
N SER A 331 -33.96 -11.81 9.60
CA SER A 331 -34.45 -11.87 10.99
C SER A 331 -34.85 -10.52 11.58
N TYR A 332 -34.54 -9.41 10.89
CA TYR A 332 -34.95 -8.04 11.24
C TYR A 332 -36.09 -7.50 10.36
N GLY A 333 -36.68 -8.34 9.51
CA GLY A 333 -37.59 -7.90 8.44
C GLY A 333 -39.00 -7.54 8.91
N LYS A 334 -39.44 -8.02 10.08
CA LYS A 334 -40.74 -7.73 10.66
C LYS A 334 -40.59 -7.22 12.09
N HIS A 335 -41.32 -6.17 12.41
CA HIS A 335 -41.35 -5.56 13.73
C HIS A 335 -42.75 -5.75 14.32
N GLU A 336 -42.82 -6.27 15.54
CA GLU A 336 -44.04 -6.46 16.27
C GLU A 336 -43.84 -6.14 17.75
N SER A 337 -44.91 -5.96 18.48
CA SER A 337 -44.89 -5.69 19.91
C SER A 337 -45.76 -6.66 20.71
N SER A 338 -45.38 -6.83 21.95
CA SER A 338 -46.24 -7.44 22.97
C SER A 338 -46.52 -6.43 24.06
N VAL A 339 -47.76 -6.30 24.42
CA VAL A 339 -48.23 -5.35 25.44
C VAL A 339 -48.62 -6.13 26.68
N SER A 340 -48.19 -5.64 27.85
CA SER A 340 -48.68 -6.10 29.14
C SER A 340 -49.21 -4.92 29.93
N LEU A 341 -50.47 -5.01 30.38
CA LEU A 341 -51.15 -4.00 31.17
C LEU A 341 -51.34 -4.51 32.59
N GLU A 342 -50.97 -3.69 33.57
CA GLU A 342 -51.18 -3.99 34.98
C GLU A 342 -51.75 -2.78 35.71
N TYR A 343 -52.84 -3.00 36.47
CA TYR A 343 -53.50 -1.95 37.24
C TYR A 343 -52.79 -1.72 38.57
N LEU A 344 -52.43 -0.45 38.81
CA LEU A 344 -51.77 -0.02 40.02
C LEU A 344 -52.81 0.34 41.07
N LYS A 345 -52.74 -0.30 42.25
CA LYS A 345 -53.59 0.07 43.39
C LYS A 345 -52.85 1.14 44.20
N LEU A 346 -53.24 2.39 44.03
CA LEU A 346 -52.67 3.51 44.75
C LEU A 346 -53.50 3.74 46.05
N PRO A 347 -52.87 3.62 47.22
CA PRO A 347 -53.56 3.84 48.49
C PRO A 347 -53.65 5.35 48.85
N SER A 348 -52.93 6.23 48.15
CA SER A 348 -52.91 7.67 48.40
C SER A 348 -53.09 8.48 47.11
N ASP A 349 -53.39 9.80 47.25
CA ASP A 349 -53.49 10.72 46.12
C ASP A 349 -52.10 11.13 45.59
N THR A 350 -51.04 10.51 46.09
CA THR A 350 -49.64 10.76 45.67
C THR A 350 -49.02 9.46 45.23
N ILE A 351 -48.37 9.48 44.07
CA ILE A 351 -47.52 8.40 43.55
C ILE A 351 -46.09 8.82 43.54
N TYR A 352 -45.18 7.98 44.07
CA TYR A 352 -43.73 8.20 44.02
C TYR A 352 -43.18 7.31 42.92
N ILE A 353 -42.39 7.91 41.98
CA ILE A 353 -41.70 7.19 40.91
C ILE A 353 -40.21 7.29 41.19
N GLU A 354 -39.63 6.16 41.57
CA GLU A 354 -38.22 6.06 41.98
C GLU A 354 -37.48 5.05 41.10
N ALA A 355 -36.16 5.22 41.01
CA ALA A 355 -35.29 4.28 40.29
C ALA A 355 -35.21 2.93 41.04
N GLY A 356 -35.48 1.84 40.34
CA GLY A 356 -35.21 0.49 40.80
C GLY A 356 -33.73 0.14 40.63
N ARG A 357 -33.41 -0.61 39.61
CA ARG A 357 -32.00 -0.84 39.22
C ARG A 357 -31.51 0.31 38.32
N ARG A 358 -30.36 0.87 38.66
CA ARG A 358 -29.74 1.99 37.94
C ARG A 358 -28.72 1.47 36.97
N LEU A 359 -28.54 2.16 35.85
CA LEU A 359 -27.45 1.90 34.91
C LEU A 359 -26.06 2.11 35.53
N SER A 360 -25.94 3.04 36.47
CA SER A 360 -24.72 3.30 37.24
C SER A 360 -24.27 2.13 38.10
N ASP A 361 -25.17 1.24 38.49
CA ASP A 361 -24.89 0.08 39.35
C ASP A 361 -24.30 -1.10 38.54
N ILE A 362 -24.40 -1.04 37.20
CA ILE A 362 -23.91 -2.08 36.31
C ILE A 362 -22.44 -1.78 35.94
N ARG A 363 -21.56 -2.72 36.25
CA ARG A 363 -20.20 -2.68 35.67
C ARG A 363 -20.28 -3.01 34.19
N THR A 364 -20.15 -1.98 33.36
CA THR A 364 -20.22 -2.11 31.90
C THR A 364 -18.85 -2.31 31.31
N SER A 365 -18.68 -3.34 30.47
CA SER A 365 -17.48 -3.54 29.67
C SER A 365 -17.43 -2.62 28.46
N ASN A 366 -18.58 -2.32 27.86
CA ASN A 366 -18.71 -1.50 26.68
C ASN A 366 -20.05 -0.76 26.67
N GLU A 367 -20.01 0.50 26.28
CA GLU A 367 -21.18 1.31 25.97
C GLU A 367 -21.21 1.56 24.44
N ILE A 368 -22.34 1.25 23.82
CA ILE A 368 -22.55 1.46 22.39
C ILE A 368 -23.77 2.37 22.23
N SER A 369 -23.53 3.59 21.77
CA SER A 369 -24.59 4.54 21.44
C SER A 369 -24.85 4.52 19.94
N LEU A 370 -26.05 4.11 19.55
CA LEU A 370 -26.51 4.11 18.15
C LEU A 370 -27.46 5.30 17.96
N PRO A 371 -27.10 6.30 17.15
CA PRO A 371 -27.98 7.41 16.87
C PRO A 371 -29.20 6.94 16.05
N ASP A 372 -30.39 7.36 16.48
CA ASP A 372 -31.62 7.20 15.69
C ASP A 372 -31.98 8.51 14.98
N LYS A 373 -32.57 8.41 13.78
CA LYS A 373 -33.05 9.56 13.01
C LYS A 373 -34.17 10.35 13.70
N GLY A 374 -34.80 9.75 14.72
CA GLY A 374 -35.88 10.33 15.53
C GLY A 374 -35.40 10.99 16.85
N GLY A 375 -34.11 11.05 17.12
CA GLY A 375 -33.57 11.59 18.38
C GLY A 375 -33.56 10.59 19.55
N ASN A 376 -34.07 9.39 19.35
CA ASN A 376 -34.17 8.31 20.35
C ASN A 376 -33.04 7.30 20.12
N GLY A 377 -31.78 7.70 20.32
CA GLY A 377 -30.65 6.79 20.17
C GLY A 377 -30.76 5.58 21.12
N TYR A 378 -30.31 4.42 20.64
CA TYR A 378 -30.21 3.23 21.51
C TYR A 378 -28.88 3.31 22.27
N ASN A 379 -28.95 3.31 23.60
CA ASN A 379 -27.80 3.15 24.47
C ASN A 379 -27.78 1.72 24.99
N ILE A 380 -26.81 0.96 24.48
CA ILE A 380 -26.63 -0.48 24.78
C ILE A 380 -25.45 -0.59 25.74
N PHE A 381 -25.67 -1.21 26.87
CA PHE A 381 -24.68 -1.45 27.91
C PHE A 381 -24.47 -2.96 28.05
N ILE A 382 -23.23 -3.40 27.98
CA ILE A 382 -22.86 -4.80 28.09
C ILE A 382 -22.28 -5.05 29.48
N SER A 383 -22.93 -5.87 30.28
CA SER A 383 -22.48 -6.27 31.61
C SER A 383 -21.23 -7.16 31.50
N GLU A 384 -20.18 -6.87 32.33
CA GLU A 384 -18.97 -7.70 32.40
C GLU A 384 -19.24 -9.08 33.02
N GLU A 385 -20.07 -9.15 34.03
CA GLU A 385 -20.27 -10.35 34.84
C GLU A 385 -21.30 -11.31 34.21
N GLU A 386 -22.41 -10.81 33.73
CA GLU A 386 -23.55 -11.64 33.29
C GLU A 386 -23.62 -11.81 31.77
N LYS A 387 -22.81 -11.05 31.00
CA LYS A 387 -22.84 -10.97 29.52
C LYS A 387 -24.24 -10.67 28.99
N GLU A 388 -25.04 -10.00 29.79
CA GLU A 388 -26.36 -9.51 29.41
C GLU A 388 -26.23 -8.18 28.63
N ILE A 389 -27.16 -8.00 27.71
CA ILE A 389 -27.33 -6.75 27.00
C ILE A 389 -28.39 -5.97 27.75
N ASN A 390 -28.02 -4.82 28.30
CA ASN A 390 -28.91 -3.90 28.97
C ASN A 390 -29.15 -2.69 28.08
N ILE A 391 -30.40 -2.32 27.89
CA ILE A 391 -30.78 -1.22 26.98
C ILE A 391 -31.70 -0.29 27.75
N LYS A 392 -31.43 1.01 27.62
CA LYS A 392 -32.21 2.04 28.29
C LYS A 392 -33.67 1.99 27.86
N THR A 393 -34.60 2.07 28.84
CA THR A 393 -36.02 2.14 28.59
C THR A 393 -36.52 3.56 28.34
N HIS A 394 -37.76 3.71 27.92
CA HIS A 394 -38.41 5.01 27.78
C HIS A 394 -39.69 4.99 28.63
N LEU A 395 -39.86 6.03 29.45
CA LEU A 395 -41.02 6.21 30.32
C LEU A 395 -41.81 7.42 29.80
N GLU A 396 -43.11 7.21 29.59
CA GLU A 396 -44.07 8.29 29.38
C GLU A 396 -45.07 8.30 30.54
N LEU A 397 -45.42 9.47 31.08
CA LEU A 397 -46.44 9.66 32.08
C LEU A 397 -47.64 10.30 31.41
N LEU A 398 -48.73 9.57 31.36
CA LEU A 398 -49.95 9.94 30.64
C LEU A 398 -51.10 10.20 31.61
N SER A 399 -51.94 11.18 31.33
CA SER A 399 -53.13 11.44 32.13
C SER A 399 -54.32 10.55 31.68
N VAL A 400 -55.08 10.07 32.67
CA VAL A 400 -56.33 9.35 32.40
C VAL A 400 -57.47 9.96 33.21
N LYS A 401 -58.64 9.98 32.59
CA LYS A 401 -59.86 10.51 33.25
C LYS A 401 -60.48 9.51 34.22
N ASP A 402 -60.16 8.23 34.06
CA ASP A 402 -60.61 7.16 34.95
C ASP A 402 -59.76 7.18 36.22
N ASN A 403 -60.38 6.83 37.33
CA ASN A 403 -59.73 6.84 38.64
C ASN A 403 -58.84 5.60 38.87
N SER A 404 -58.40 4.94 37.80
CA SER A 404 -57.58 3.74 37.83
C SER A 404 -56.22 3.99 37.20
N ALA A 405 -55.17 4.02 38.03
CA ALA A 405 -53.81 4.04 37.53
C ALA A 405 -53.40 2.69 36.95
N ASN A 406 -52.66 2.68 35.89
CA ASN A 406 -52.11 1.43 35.33
C ASN A 406 -50.72 1.71 34.69
N ILE A 407 -49.95 0.64 34.58
CA ILE A 407 -48.69 0.63 33.82
C ILE A 407 -48.88 -0.27 32.60
N GLU A 408 -48.62 0.29 31.43
CA GLU A 408 -48.61 -0.42 30.18
C GLU A 408 -47.15 -0.57 29.74
N ILE A 409 -46.71 -1.82 29.58
CA ILE A 409 -45.34 -2.14 29.18
C ILE A 409 -45.41 -2.71 27.77
N THR A 410 -44.97 -1.92 26.81
CA THR A 410 -44.89 -2.30 25.41
C THR A 410 -43.50 -2.74 25.06
N ARG A 411 -43.31 -4.00 24.71
CA ARG A 411 -42.05 -4.61 24.32
C ARG A 411 -42.04 -4.79 22.82
N PHE A 412 -41.13 -4.12 22.12
CA PHE A 412 -40.93 -4.21 20.68
C PHE A 412 -39.73 -5.10 20.37
N SER A 413 -39.85 -5.90 19.31
CA SER A 413 -38.73 -6.67 18.79
C SER A 413 -38.89 -6.94 17.30
N SER A 414 -37.81 -7.40 16.66
CA SER A 414 -37.82 -7.83 15.26
C SER A 414 -37.74 -9.34 15.13
N GLY A 415 -38.25 -9.85 14.01
CA GLY A 415 -38.23 -11.26 13.68
C GLY A 415 -38.29 -11.51 12.17
N LYS A 416 -38.04 -12.74 11.76
CA LYS A 416 -38.22 -13.16 10.35
C LYS A 416 -39.67 -13.11 9.87
N ASN A 417 -40.63 -13.18 10.80
CA ASN A 417 -42.07 -13.03 10.59
C ASN A 417 -42.71 -12.48 11.87
N SER A 418 -43.98 -12.09 11.81
CA SER A 418 -44.72 -11.49 12.94
C SER A 418 -44.73 -12.39 14.18
N LEU A 419 -44.89 -13.69 14.01
CA LEU A 419 -44.87 -14.62 15.14
C LEU A 419 -43.53 -14.63 15.87
N ALA A 420 -42.43 -14.72 15.11
CA ALA A 420 -41.07 -14.68 15.68
C ALA A 420 -40.76 -13.34 16.36
N ALA A 421 -41.25 -12.22 15.80
CA ALA A 421 -41.07 -10.89 16.40
C ALA A 421 -41.83 -10.80 17.75
N ILE A 422 -43.06 -11.30 17.83
CA ILE A 422 -43.84 -11.38 19.08
C ILE A 422 -43.16 -12.31 20.11
N GLU A 423 -42.63 -13.46 19.67
CA GLU A 423 -41.91 -14.36 20.59
C GLU A 423 -40.64 -13.70 21.12
N ASN A 424 -39.89 -12.99 20.27
CA ASN A 424 -38.70 -12.25 20.68
C ASN A 424 -39.04 -11.12 21.66
N SER A 425 -40.12 -10.35 21.41
CA SER A 425 -40.55 -9.29 22.33
C SER A 425 -40.90 -9.80 23.72
N LYS A 426 -41.49 -10.98 23.81
CA LYS A 426 -41.84 -11.62 25.10
C LYS A 426 -40.62 -12.09 25.90
N ARG A 427 -39.47 -12.25 25.27
CA ARG A 427 -38.22 -12.64 25.95
C ARG A 427 -37.53 -11.48 26.66
N LEU A 428 -37.91 -10.23 26.36
CA LEU A 428 -37.34 -9.05 26.97
C LEU A 428 -37.70 -8.98 28.44
N ILE A 429 -36.67 -8.86 29.30
CA ILE A 429 -36.84 -8.83 30.75
C ILE A 429 -36.84 -7.38 31.19
N TYR A 430 -38.01 -6.91 31.65
CA TYR A 430 -38.13 -5.63 32.30
C TYR A 430 -38.76 -5.84 33.68
N ASN A 431 -38.12 -5.26 34.72
CA ASN A 431 -38.59 -5.40 36.10
C ASN A 431 -39.05 -4.04 36.63
N TYR A 432 -40.13 -4.11 37.39
CA TYR A 432 -40.62 -3.00 38.19
C TYR A 432 -41.23 -3.55 39.46
N ARG A 433 -41.42 -2.72 40.45
CA ARG A 433 -42.02 -3.10 41.74
C ARG A 433 -42.88 -1.97 42.25
N LEU A 434 -44.12 -2.28 42.64
CA LEU A 434 -44.98 -1.40 43.38
C LEU A 434 -44.91 -1.76 44.88
N SER A 435 -44.59 -0.78 45.73
CA SER A 435 -44.58 -0.94 47.18
C SER A 435 -45.34 0.25 47.80
N ALA A 436 -46.56 -0.04 48.31
CA ALA A 436 -47.51 0.97 48.78
C ALA A 436 -47.81 2.01 47.66
N ASP A 437 -47.36 3.24 47.79
CA ASP A 437 -47.54 4.36 46.84
C ASP A 437 -46.29 4.63 45.99
N THR A 438 -45.21 3.82 46.14
CA THR A 438 -43.96 3.98 45.43
C THR A 438 -43.82 2.94 44.31
N LEU A 439 -43.68 3.43 43.08
CA LEU A 439 -43.40 2.66 41.88
C LEU A 439 -41.92 2.71 41.56
N TYR A 440 -41.20 1.61 41.79
CA TYR A 440 -39.79 1.44 41.45
C TYR A 440 -39.68 0.93 40.02
N LEU A 441 -39.04 1.72 39.15
CA LEU A 441 -38.83 1.42 37.73
C LEU A 441 -37.37 1.18 37.46
N ASP A 442 -37.03 0.07 36.79
CA ASP A 442 -35.67 -0.14 36.31
C ASP A 442 -35.35 0.83 35.13
N GLU A 443 -34.16 1.42 35.11
CA GLU A 443 -33.77 2.33 34.05
C GLU A 443 -33.54 1.61 32.71
N PHE A 444 -33.42 0.30 32.76
CA PHE A 444 -33.09 -0.53 31.60
C PHE A 444 -33.91 -1.82 31.57
N PHE A 445 -34.04 -2.38 30.39
CA PHE A 445 -34.46 -3.77 30.20
C PHE A 445 -33.27 -4.62 29.77
N SER A 446 -33.34 -5.94 30.01
CA SER A 446 -32.27 -6.89 29.68
C SER A 446 -32.74 -7.86 28.62
N ILE A 447 -31.82 -8.25 27.76
CA ILE A 447 -31.95 -9.38 26.86
C ILE A 447 -31.22 -10.56 27.50
N PRO A 448 -31.87 -11.74 27.62
CA PRO A 448 -31.29 -12.91 28.29
C PRO A 448 -29.95 -13.31 27.70
N PRO A 449 -29.03 -13.96 28.47
CA PRO A 449 -27.77 -14.50 27.96
C PRO A 449 -28.00 -15.39 26.74
N ALA A 450 -27.16 -15.31 25.75
CA ALA A 450 -27.27 -15.96 24.43
C ALA A 450 -28.46 -15.47 23.56
N GLY A 451 -29.18 -14.43 23.98
CA GLY A 451 -30.07 -13.68 23.09
C GLY A 451 -29.29 -12.78 22.15
N LYS A 452 -29.86 -12.46 21.00
CA LYS A 452 -29.35 -11.40 20.15
C LYS A 452 -30.25 -10.17 20.27
N TRP A 453 -29.64 -9.00 20.13
CA TRP A 453 -30.40 -7.78 19.99
C TRP A 453 -31.08 -7.72 18.61
N SER A 454 -32.39 -7.65 18.61
CA SER A 454 -33.22 -7.65 17.39
C SER A 454 -33.91 -6.30 17.20
N LEU A 455 -33.20 -5.18 17.37
CA LEU A 455 -33.78 -3.83 17.44
C LEU A 455 -34.83 -3.72 18.55
N ASP A 456 -34.50 -4.35 19.65
CA ASP A 456 -35.38 -4.45 20.81
C ASP A 456 -35.53 -3.11 21.51
N PHE A 457 -36.75 -2.84 21.96
CA PHE A 457 -37.10 -1.60 22.61
C PHE A 457 -38.25 -1.86 23.62
N VAL A 458 -38.19 -1.20 24.77
CA VAL A 458 -39.26 -1.25 25.78
C VAL A 458 -39.71 0.17 26.08
N SER A 459 -41.02 0.42 25.92
CA SER A 459 -41.71 1.64 26.33
C SER A 459 -42.60 1.35 27.53
N LEU A 460 -42.59 2.26 28.45
CA LEU A 460 -43.37 2.24 29.67
C LEU A 460 -44.33 3.42 29.63
N ASP A 461 -45.62 3.16 29.61
CA ASP A 461 -46.65 4.18 29.69
C ASP A 461 -47.35 4.04 31.03
N VAL A 462 -47.07 4.97 31.94
CA VAL A 462 -47.74 5.01 33.26
C VAL A 462 -48.90 5.98 33.17
N ASN A 463 -50.09 5.42 33.18
CA ASN A 463 -51.35 6.13 33.14
C ASN A 463 -51.76 6.53 34.54
N ILE A 464 -51.84 7.81 34.81
CA ILE A 464 -52.10 8.39 36.13
C ILE A 464 -53.39 9.22 36.10
N PRO A 465 -54.30 9.07 37.07
CA PRO A 465 -55.52 9.87 37.16
C PRO A 465 -55.22 11.38 37.26
N GLU A 466 -56.08 12.17 36.64
CA GLU A 466 -55.98 13.64 36.74
C GLU A 466 -56.12 14.07 38.22
N GLY A 467 -55.29 15.03 38.65
CA GLY A 467 -55.27 15.56 40.01
C GLY A 467 -54.31 14.82 40.94
N THR A 468 -53.79 13.66 40.56
CA THR A 468 -52.79 12.91 41.35
C THR A 468 -51.50 13.69 41.47
N ILE A 469 -50.88 13.73 42.63
CA ILE A 469 -49.55 14.28 42.87
C ILE A 469 -48.55 13.22 42.50
N VAL A 470 -47.58 13.61 41.70
CA VAL A 470 -46.50 12.71 41.21
C VAL A 470 -45.16 13.23 41.70
N TYR A 471 -44.50 12.42 42.50
CA TYR A 471 -43.07 12.65 42.82
C TYR A 471 -42.22 11.87 41.82
N ILE A 472 -41.22 12.52 41.24
CA ILE A 472 -40.33 11.89 40.26
C ILE A 472 -38.90 12.05 40.79
N ASP A 473 -38.19 10.92 40.95
CA ASP A 473 -36.78 10.87 41.27
C ASP A 473 -35.95 11.53 40.15
N GLU A 474 -34.92 12.27 40.53
CA GLU A 474 -34.03 12.99 39.60
C GLU A 474 -33.40 12.02 38.57
N ASP A 475 -32.93 10.85 39.00
CA ASP A 475 -32.36 9.84 38.13
C ASP A 475 -33.34 9.37 37.05
N ILE A 476 -34.62 9.14 37.43
CA ILE A 476 -35.69 8.77 36.49
C ILE A 476 -35.98 9.91 35.49
N ALA A 477 -36.03 11.15 36.01
CA ALA A 477 -36.33 12.32 35.20
C ALA A 477 -35.24 12.53 34.11
N GLU A 478 -33.98 12.39 34.47
CA GLU A 478 -32.86 12.60 33.55
C GLU A 478 -32.59 11.42 32.61
N THR A 479 -32.82 10.17 33.09
CA THR A 479 -32.39 9.00 32.35
C THR A 479 -33.44 8.47 31.39
N ILE A 480 -34.69 8.21 31.86
CA ILE A 480 -35.68 7.48 31.09
C ILE A 480 -36.98 8.25 30.78
N LEU A 481 -37.27 9.29 31.56
CA LEU A 481 -38.50 10.03 31.37
C LEU A 481 -38.46 10.82 30.06
N ARG A 482 -39.49 10.65 29.23
CA ARG A 482 -39.72 11.45 28.03
C ARG A 482 -41.07 12.13 28.12
N SER A 483 -41.12 13.40 27.91
CA SER A 483 -42.36 14.14 27.91
C SER A 483 -42.62 14.69 26.51
N ARG A 484 -43.73 14.31 25.92
CA ARG A 484 -44.20 14.88 24.64
C ARG A 484 -44.51 16.36 24.73
N TYR A 485 -44.76 16.88 25.95
CA TYR A 485 -45.34 18.21 26.14
C TYR A 485 -44.47 19.15 26.98
N ASN A 486 -43.45 18.67 27.72
CA ASN A 486 -42.79 19.46 28.76
C ASN A 486 -41.30 19.17 28.95
N ASP A 487 -40.54 18.79 27.93
CA ASP A 487 -39.08 18.52 28.07
C ASP A 487 -38.30 19.74 28.64
N GLU A 488 -38.66 20.95 28.26
CA GLU A 488 -38.06 22.16 28.81
C GLU A 488 -38.41 22.43 30.30
N LEU A 489 -39.62 22.08 30.70
CA LEU A 489 -40.10 22.30 32.07
C LEU A 489 -39.49 21.33 33.09
N LEU A 490 -39.20 20.10 32.68
CA LEU A 490 -38.59 19.08 33.54
C LEU A 490 -37.13 19.40 33.85
N SER A 491 -36.40 19.93 32.89
CA SER A 491 -34.97 20.31 33.06
C SER A 491 -34.76 21.60 33.85
N GLU A 492 -35.75 22.50 33.91
CA GLU A 492 -35.64 23.80 34.59
C GLU A 492 -36.26 23.82 36.00
N SER A 493 -37.03 22.76 36.37
CA SER A 493 -37.75 22.72 37.66
C SER A 493 -36.86 22.23 38.77
N LYS A 494 -36.82 23.02 39.88
CA LYS A 494 -36.15 22.61 41.12
C LYS A 494 -37.03 21.74 42.02
N SER A 495 -38.28 21.43 41.61
CA SER A 495 -39.23 20.64 42.37
C SER A 495 -39.42 19.26 41.74
N ASN A 496 -39.33 18.23 42.56
CA ASN A 496 -39.60 16.83 42.16
C ASN A 496 -41.11 16.47 42.25
N PHE A 497 -41.94 17.41 42.71
CA PHE A 497 -43.38 17.20 42.84
C PHE A 497 -44.14 17.90 41.72
N TRP A 498 -45.02 17.12 41.08
CA TRP A 498 -45.83 17.51 39.94
C TRP A 498 -47.27 17.16 40.16
N ILE A 499 -48.19 17.78 39.44
CA ILE A 499 -49.59 17.42 39.43
C ILE A 499 -49.91 16.91 38.02
N MET A 500 -50.57 15.75 37.93
CA MET A 500 -51.07 15.24 36.67
C MET A 500 -52.29 16.04 36.23
N THR A 501 -52.24 16.65 35.06
CA THR A 501 -53.33 17.41 34.46
C THR A 501 -53.76 16.80 33.15
N GLU A 502 -54.87 17.25 32.56
CA GLU A 502 -55.33 16.82 31.23
C GLU A 502 -54.25 16.97 30.14
N HIS A 503 -53.31 17.88 30.33
CA HIS A 503 -52.21 18.16 29.39
C HIS A 503 -50.85 17.56 29.83
N GLY A 504 -50.84 16.61 30.77
CA GLY A 504 -49.64 15.99 31.34
C GLY A 504 -49.20 16.64 32.66
N LEU A 505 -47.91 16.50 33.00
CA LEU A 505 -47.35 16.98 34.26
C LEU A 505 -47.31 18.52 34.31
N SER A 506 -47.75 19.09 35.40
CA SER A 506 -47.71 20.52 35.66
C SER A 506 -47.01 20.80 36.99
N ASN A 507 -46.11 21.78 37.04
CA ASN A 507 -45.45 22.16 38.28
C ASN A 507 -46.40 22.95 39.18
N GLN A 508 -46.46 22.62 40.49
CA GLN A 508 -47.30 23.34 41.48
C GLN A 508 -46.95 24.83 41.58
N GLU A 509 -45.70 25.23 41.38
CA GLU A 509 -45.27 26.59 41.48
C GLU A 509 -45.82 27.52 40.38
N SER A 510 -46.17 26.99 39.22
CA SER A 510 -46.65 27.79 38.08
C SER A 510 -48.06 28.35 38.27
N LYS A 511 -48.88 27.73 39.12
CA LYS A 511 -50.25 28.23 39.46
C LYS A 511 -50.25 29.46 40.37
N SER A 512 -49.19 29.67 41.17
CA SER A 512 -49.11 30.81 42.06
C SER A 512 -48.75 32.13 41.32
N LYS A 513 -48.16 32.05 40.12
CA LYS A 513 -47.74 33.24 39.35
C LYS A 513 -48.78 33.74 38.34
N LYS A 514 -49.81 32.99 38.01
CA LYS A 514 -50.91 33.39 37.10
C LYS A 514 -52.16 33.95 37.81
N GLY A 515 -52.13 34.06 39.14
CA GLY A 515 -53.21 34.58 39.96
C GLY A 515 -52.94 35.91 40.65
N LYS A 516 -51.95 36.69 40.11
CA LYS A 516 -51.77 38.10 40.58
C LYS A 516 -51.89 39.05 39.40
#